data_cc2703868ee39e5d4a5391c0ad360a3c
#
_entry.id   cc2703868ee39e5d4a5391c0ad360a3c
#
_cell.length_a   1.000
_cell.length_b   1.000
_cell.length_c   1.000
_cell.angle_alpha   90.00
_cell.angle_beta   90.00
_cell.angle_gamma   90.00
#
_symmetry.space_group_name_H-M   'P 1'
#
loop_
_entity.id
_entity.type
_entity.pdbx_description
1 polymer ?
#
loop_
_entity_poly.entity_id
_entity_poly.type
_entity_poly.pdbx_seq_one_letter_code
_entity_poly.pdbx_strand_id
1 'polypeptide(L)'
;WFLRYCLKARFYLWIQDKPKAAEYAGRVIANKNFRLNQGGDFAAKDNIASPEHLFSLHVYNLNDIVSGYFLNAGGVQQDQNKVKTDIFESDVTDFRPRYLWNEVTEKAGTRYILEKYKQEGMPDAGLQEVPLIRLYEMYLIAIECTDQEAKYKPLVDELVVARNISVINVATVDLKNAFVAKEYQKEFYGEGQQFFQTKRRGDKTILWTDIEVYVLPLPKSEIKFE
;
A
#
# COMPACT_ATOMS: atom_id res chain seq x y z
N TRP A 1 -11.77 -18.83 -7.14
CA TRP A 1 -10.50 -19.58 -7.27
C TRP A 1 -9.28 -18.73 -6.95
N PHE A 2 -9.18 -17.47 -7.40
CA PHE A 2 -8.01 -16.62 -7.19
C PHE A 2 -7.82 -16.17 -5.75
N LEU A 3 -8.88 -15.78 -5.06
CA LEU A 3 -8.81 -15.33 -3.66
C LEU A 3 -8.06 -16.32 -2.76
N ARG A 4 -8.23 -17.62 -2.97
CA ARG A 4 -7.49 -18.65 -2.20
C ARG A 4 -5.97 -18.57 -2.41
N TYR A 5 -5.51 -18.20 -3.61
CA TYR A 5 -4.07 -18.04 -3.88
C TYR A 5 -3.52 -16.77 -3.22
N CYS A 6 -4.31 -15.69 -3.23
CA CYS A 6 -3.95 -14.46 -2.52
C CYS A 6 -3.78 -14.70 -1.01
N LEU A 7 -4.77 -15.38 -0.41
CA LEU A 7 -4.72 -15.72 1.02
C LEU A 7 -3.56 -16.67 1.34
N LYS A 8 -3.25 -17.65 0.47
CA LYS A 8 -2.08 -18.52 0.62
C LYS A 8 -0.78 -17.73 0.51
N ALA A 9 -0.66 -16.80 -0.44
CA ALA A 9 0.52 -15.96 -0.57
C ALA A 9 0.78 -15.16 0.72
N ARG A 10 -0.26 -14.50 1.27
CA ARG A 10 -0.19 -13.80 2.56
C ARG A 10 0.17 -14.73 3.73
N PHE A 11 -0.48 -15.89 3.82
CA PHE A 11 -0.22 -16.86 4.88
C PHE A 11 1.21 -17.36 4.86
N TYR A 12 1.71 -17.79 3.69
CA TYR A 12 3.08 -18.29 3.57
C TYR A 12 4.12 -17.19 3.77
N LEU A 13 3.82 -15.96 3.34
CA LEU A 13 4.65 -14.80 3.67
C LEU A 13 4.73 -14.59 5.20
N TRP A 14 3.60 -14.69 5.91
CA TRP A 14 3.54 -14.51 7.35
C TRP A 14 4.35 -15.55 8.12
N ILE A 15 4.27 -16.82 7.73
CA ILE A 15 5.05 -17.90 8.35
C ILE A 15 6.46 -18.05 7.77
N GLN A 16 6.92 -17.11 6.94
CA GLN A 16 8.26 -17.05 6.33
C GLN A 16 8.58 -18.21 5.38
N ASP A 17 7.60 -18.93 4.85
CA ASP A 17 7.78 -19.90 3.74
C ASP A 17 7.83 -19.13 2.40
N LYS A 18 8.96 -18.42 2.18
CA LYS A 18 9.17 -17.59 1.01
C LYS A 18 8.95 -18.30 -0.33
N PRO A 19 9.41 -19.55 -0.54
CA PRO A 19 9.18 -20.24 -1.81
C PRO A 19 7.69 -20.39 -2.14
N LYS A 20 6.87 -20.81 -1.16
CA LYS A 20 5.42 -20.94 -1.38
C LYS A 20 4.73 -19.60 -1.51
N ALA A 21 5.14 -18.59 -0.74
CA ALA A 21 4.61 -17.24 -0.89
C ALA A 21 4.80 -16.71 -2.31
N ALA A 22 6.03 -16.80 -2.85
CA ALA A 22 6.35 -16.43 -4.24
C ALA A 22 5.57 -17.25 -5.26
N GLU A 23 5.45 -18.56 -5.07
CA GLU A 23 4.68 -19.45 -5.96
C GLU A 23 3.22 -18.99 -6.08
N TYR A 24 2.55 -18.81 -4.93
CA TYR A 24 1.12 -18.43 -4.95
C TYR A 24 0.89 -17.00 -5.45
N ALA A 25 1.76 -16.07 -5.12
CA ALA A 25 1.72 -14.72 -5.67
C ALA A 25 1.91 -14.73 -7.20
N GLY A 26 2.89 -15.48 -7.70
CA GLY A 26 3.13 -15.64 -9.12
C GLY A 26 1.94 -16.23 -9.89
N ARG A 27 1.20 -17.18 -9.29
CA ARG A 27 -0.03 -17.73 -9.89
C ARG A 27 -1.12 -16.68 -10.04
N VAL A 28 -1.20 -15.70 -9.11
CA VAL A 28 -2.14 -14.58 -9.22
C VAL A 28 -1.69 -13.60 -10.30
N ILE A 29 -0.41 -13.22 -10.32
CA ILE A 29 0.17 -12.30 -11.30
C ILE A 29 0.01 -12.82 -12.73
N ALA A 30 0.14 -14.13 -12.93
CA ALA A 30 -0.04 -14.77 -14.24
C ALA A 30 -1.47 -14.66 -14.79
N ASN A 31 -2.45 -14.28 -13.97
CA ASN A 31 -3.82 -14.13 -14.41
C ASN A 31 -4.05 -12.79 -15.12
N LYS A 32 -4.37 -12.85 -16.39
CA LYS A 32 -4.56 -11.67 -17.26
C LYS A 32 -5.90 -10.94 -17.08
N ASN A 33 -6.78 -11.41 -16.18
CA ASN A 33 -8.03 -10.69 -15.86
C ASN A 33 -7.79 -9.47 -14.95
N PHE A 34 -6.61 -9.40 -14.31
CA PHE A 34 -6.21 -8.29 -13.46
C PHE A 34 -4.98 -7.62 -14.08
N ARG A 35 -4.87 -6.33 -13.88
CA ARG A 35 -3.72 -5.54 -14.30
C ARG A 35 -3.39 -4.47 -13.29
N LEU A 36 -2.15 -4.02 -13.29
CA LEU A 36 -1.75 -2.87 -12.48
C LEU A 36 -2.45 -1.60 -12.97
N ASN A 37 -2.85 -0.76 -12.04
CA ASN A 37 -3.34 0.58 -12.30
C ASN A 37 -2.22 1.43 -12.91
N GLN A 38 -2.54 2.26 -13.88
CA GLN A 38 -1.57 3.07 -14.63
C GLN A 38 -1.95 4.55 -14.59
N GLY A 39 -1.08 5.39 -15.15
CA GLY A 39 -1.30 6.84 -15.18
C GLY A 39 -2.64 7.27 -15.79
N GLY A 40 -3.13 6.56 -16.79
CA GLY A 40 -4.45 6.82 -17.39
C GLY A 40 -5.61 6.57 -16.43
N ASP A 41 -5.51 5.52 -15.60
CA ASP A 41 -6.54 5.19 -14.62
C ASP A 41 -6.55 6.25 -13.50
N PHE A 42 -5.36 6.65 -12.99
CA PHE A 42 -5.25 7.74 -12.02
C PHE A 42 -5.78 9.07 -12.57
N ALA A 43 -5.49 9.39 -13.85
CA ALA A 43 -6.03 10.57 -14.50
C ALA A 43 -7.56 10.52 -14.64
N ALA A 44 -8.13 9.32 -14.76
CA ALA A 44 -9.57 9.07 -14.71
C ALA A 44 -10.14 9.02 -13.28
N LYS A 45 -9.34 9.39 -12.27
CA LYS A 45 -9.69 9.41 -10.85
C LYS A 45 -9.97 8.03 -10.24
N ASP A 46 -9.45 6.95 -10.82
CA ASP A 46 -9.45 5.64 -10.19
C ASP A 46 -8.34 5.55 -9.14
N ASN A 47 -8.56 6.21 -8.00
CA ASN A 47 -7.57 6.33 -6.93
C ASN A 47 -7.42 5.05 -6.09
N ILE A 48 -8.42 4.16 -6.12
CA ILE A 48 -8.37 2.89 -5.38
C ILE A 48 -7.79 1.74 -6.20
N ALA A 49 -7.42 2.00 -7.45
CA ALA A 49 -6.87 1.00 -8.36
C ALA A 49 -7.82 -0.19 -8.62
N SER A 50 -9.04 0.10 -9.12
CA SER A 50 -10.07 -0.91 -9.40
C SER A 50 -9.59 -2.09 -10.24
N PRO A 51 -8.74 -1.92 -11.29
CA PRO A 51 -8.23 -3.04 -12.08
C PRO A 51 -7.36 -4.03 -11.30
N GLU A 52 -6.89 -3.64 -10.11
CA GLU A 52 -6.06 -4.47 -9.23
C GLU A 52 -6.87 -5.23 -8.17
N HIS A 53 -8.18 -5.00 -8.05
CA HIS A 53 -8.99 -5.58 -6.99
C HIS A 53 -9.11 -7.09 -7.13
N LEU A 54 -8.42 -7.83 -6.27
CA LEU A 54 -8.53 -9.29 -6.13
C LEU A 54 -9.63 -9.67 -5.14
N PHE A 55 -9.82 -8.81 -4.14
CA PHE A 55 -10.91 -8.87 -3.18
C PHE A 55 -11.17 -7.48 -2.61
N SER A 56 -12.42 -7.04 -2.68
CA SER A 56 -12.89 -5.79 -2.11
C SER A 56 -14.21 -5.99 -1.36
N LEU A 57 -14.52 -5.04 -0.50
CA LEU A 57 -15.82 -4.98 0.18
C LEU A 57 -16.60 -3.80 -0.37
N HIS A 58 -17.87 -4.04 -0.69
CA HIS A 58 -18.81 -2.98 -0.94
C HIS A 58 -19.28 -2.38 0.40
N VAL A 59 -19.11 -1.08 0.57
CA VAL A 59 -19.46 -0.37 1.80
C VAL A 59 -20.52 0.68 1.49
N TYR A 60 -21.72 0.43 1.92
CA TYR A 60 -22.81 1.40 1.79
C TYR A 60 -22.47 2.71 2.50
N ASN A 61 -22.71 3.85 1.86
CA ASN A 61 -22.36 5.19 2.36
C ASN A 61 -20.84 5.39 2.62
N LEU A 62 -19.97 4.73 1.84
CA LEU A 62 -18.51 4.89 1.96
C LEU A 62 -18.08 6.37 1.91
N ASN A 63 -18.74 7.19 1.09
CA ASN A 63 -18.42 8.60 0.97
C ASN A 63 -18.56 9.38 2.29
N ASP A 64 -19.59 9.09 3.09
CA ASP A 64 -19.80 9.74 4.39
C ASP A 64 -18.71 9.32 5.38
N ILE A 65 -18.32 8.04 5.37
CA ILE A 65 -17.24 7.51 6.19
C ILE A 65 -15.90 8.17 5.80
N VAL A 66 -15.59 8.19 4.51
CA VAL A 66 -14.35 8.79 3.98
C VAL A 66 -14.29 10.28 4.31
N SER A 67 -15.40 11.00 4.14
CA SER A 67 -15.49 12.42 4.47
C SER A 67 -15.18 12.65 5.94
N GLY A 68 -15.72 11.82 6.85
CA GLY A 68 -15.48 11.94 8.27
C GLY A 68 -14.02 11.68 8.68
N TYR A 69 -13.38 10.65 8.11
CA TYR A 69 -12.04 10.22 8.54
C TYR A 69 -10.89 10.86 7.77
N PHE A 70 -11.05 11.19 6.51
CA PHE A 70 -9.95 11.63 5.65
C PHE A 70 -10.09 13.04 5.11
N LEU A 71 -11.30 13.50 4.78
CA LEU A 71 -11.49 14.78 4.08
C LEU A 71 -11.77 15.96 5.00
N ASN A 72 -12.31 15.74 6.19
CA ASN A 72 -12.62 16.79 7.15
C ASN A 72 -11.38 17.29 7.90
N ALA A 73 -11.47 18.51 8.42
CA ALA A 73 -10.40 19.18 9.15
C ALA A 73 -9.87 18.40 10.38
N GLY A 74 -10.70 17.56 10.99
CA GLY A 74 -10.31 16.68 12.11
C GLY A 74 -9.83 15.29 11.69
N GLY A 75 -9.79 15.00 10.40
CA GLY A 75 -9.42 13.69 9.88
C GLY A 75 -7.92 13.42 9.83
N VAL A 76 -7.55 12.28 9.22
CA VAL A 76 -6.16 11.90 9.03
C VAL A 76 -5.50 12.83 8.03
N GLN A 77 -4.54 13.60 8.49
CA GLN A 77 -3.83 14.60 7.70
C GLN A 77 -2.32 14.43 7.91
N GLN A 78 -1.56 14.92 6.94
CA GLN A 78 -0.10 14.93 7.02
C GLN A 78 0.48 16.29 6.62
N ASP A 79 1.68 16.54 7.09
CA ASP A 79 2.53 17.60 6.59
C ASP A 79 2.97 17.30 5.15
N GLN A 80 2.93 18.31 4.28
CA GLN A 80 3.28 18.15 2.87
C GLN A 80 4.71 17.64 2.69
N ASN A 81 5.65 18.17 3.48
CA ASN A 81 7.05 17.76 3.38
C ASN A 81 7.21 16.29 3.78
N LYS A 82 6.54 15.86 4.87
CA LYS A 82 6.55 14.45 5.27
C LYS A 82 6.05 13.53 4.18
N VAL A 83 4.98 13.90 3.47
CA VAL A 83 4.50 13.09 2.36
C VAL A 83 5.51 13.08 1.22
N LYS A 84 5.94 14.23 0.76
CA LYS A 84 6.82 14.33 -0.43
C LYS A 84 8.22 13.79 -0.17
N THR A 85 8.82 14.08 0.99
CA THR A 85 10.21 13.70 1.27
C THR A 85 10.33 12.34 1.94
N ASP A 86 9.55 12.08 2.99
CA ASP A 86 9.78 10.89 3.81
C ASP A 86 9.07 9.66 3.25
N ILE A 87 7.86 9.82 2.66
CA ILE A 87 7.13 8.73 2.02
C ILE A 87 7.64 8.53 0.59
N PHE A 88 7.58 9.57 -0.25
CA PHE A 88 7.85 9.48 -1.68
C PHE A 88 9.28 9.84 -2.07
N GLU A 89 10.19 10.09 -1.11
CA GLU A 89 11.62 10.28 -1.32
C GLU A 89 11.92 11.40 -2.34
N SER A 90 11.04 12.40 -2.41
CA SER A 90 11.08 13.50 -3.38
C SER A 90 10.95 13.07 -4.85
N ASP A 91 10.46 11.86 -5.12
CA ASP A 91 10.18 11.42 -6.48
C ASP A 91 8.99 12.18 -7.07
N VAL A 92 9.30 13.15 -7.91
CA VAL A 92 8.30 14.00 -8.58
C VAL A 92 7.61 13.30 -9.75
N THR A 93 8.11 12.14 -10.18
CA THR A 93 7.56 11.39 -11.31
C THR A 93 6.50 10.39 -10.88
N ASP A 94 6.55 9.92 -9.62
CA ASP A 94 5.56 9.01 -9.06
C ASP A 94 4.14 9.61 -9.13
N PHE A 95 3.22 8.84 -9.68
CA PHE A 95 1.82 9.30 -9.84
C PHE A 95 1.09 9.49 -8.52
N ARG A 96 1.42 8.70 -7.50
CA ARG A 96 0.67 8.65 -6.24
C ARG A 96 0.63 9.97 -5.47
N PRO A 97 1.73 10.71 -5.26
CA PRO A 97 1.64 12.01 -4.59
C PRO A 97 0.74 13.00 -5.30
N ARG A 98 0.70 12.92 -6.63
CA ARG A 98 -0.07 13.83 -7.47
C ARG A 98 -1.56 13.54 -7.48
N TYR A 99 -1.95 12.26 -7.47
CA TYR A 99 -3.35 11.85 -7.66
C TYR A 99 -4.04 11.42 -6.37
N LEU A 100 -3.28 10.90 -5.39
CA LEU A 100 -3.85 10.39 -4.15
C LEU A 100 -3.81 11.40 -2.99
N TRP A 101 -3.10 12.49 -3.16
CA TRP A 101 -2.96 13.51 -2.12
C TRP A 101 -3.37 14.87 -2.62
N ASN A 102 -4.11 15.61 -1.80
CA ASN A 102 -4.54 16.95 -2.09
C ASN A 102 -4.02 17.94 -1.05
N GLU A 103 -3.51 19.06 -1.54
CA GLU A 103 -3.07 20.17 -0.71
C GLU A 103 -4.25 21.10 -0.43
N VAL A 104 -4.55 21.29 0.84
CA VAL A 104 -5.61 22.21 1.29
C VAL A 104 -4.99 23.29 2.15
N THR A 105 -5.08 24.54 1.70
CA THR A 105 -4.61 25.72 2.44
C THR A 105 -5.78 26.39 3.14
N GLU A 106 -5.70 26.47 4.46
CA GLU A 106 -6.67 27.13 5.31
C GLU A 106 -5.99 28.22 6.16
N LYS A 107 -6.79 28.98 6.92
CA LYS A 107 -6.25 30.03 7.83
C LYS A 107 -5.23 29.48 8.84
N ALA A 108 -5.38 28.20 9.22
CA ALA A 108 -4.50 27.53 10.18
C ALA A 108 -3.20 26.98 9.56
N GLY A 109 -3.06 27.02 8.24
CA GLY A 109 -1.91 26.50 7.51
C GLY A 109 -2.27 25.58 6.36
N THR A 110 -1.24 25.04 5.72
CA THR A 110 -1.38 24.09 4.61
C THR A 110 -1.24 22.66 5.14
N ARG A 111 -2.13 21.79 4.70
CA ARG A 111 -2.16 20.36 5.06
C ARG A 111 -2.33 19.51 3.82
N TYR A 112 -1.88 18.26 3.92
CA TYR A 112 -2.04 17.23 2.91
C TYR A 112 -3.11 16.23 3.34
N ILE A 113 -4.10 16.02 2.48
CA ILE A 113 -5.24 15.14 2.70
C ILE A 113 -5.13 13.95 1.75
N LEU A 114 -5.30 12.75 2.26
CA LEU A 114 -5.36 11.53 1.44
C LEU A 114 -6.74 11.41 0.80
N GLU A 115 -6.80 11.50 -0.53
CA GLU A 115 -8.03 11.37 -1.33
C GLU A 115 -8.20 9.98 -1.95
N LYS A 116 -7.47 8.99 -1.50
CA LYS A 116 -7.49 7.63 -2.06
C LYS A 116 -8.90 7.04 -2.15
N TYR A 117 -9.73 7.27 -1.15
CA TYR A 117 -11.09 6.77 -1.08
C TYR A 117 -12.16 7.82 -1.40
N LYS A 118 -11.77 8.99 -1.92
CA LYS A 118 -12.72 10.00 -2.39
C LYS A 118 -13.41 9.49 -3.64
N GLN A 119 -14.72 9.45 -3.60
CA GLN A 119 -15.52 8.83 -4.68
C GLN A 119 -15.92 9.81 -5.78
N GLU A 120 -15.81 11.10 -5.54
CA GLU A 120 -16.21 12.11 -6.52
C GLU A 120 -15.43 11.98 -7.83
N GLY A 121 -16.14 11.63 -8.89
CA GLY A 121 -15.59 11.45 -10.22
C GLY A 121 -14.85 10.13 -10.43
N MET A 122 -14.94 9.18 -9.50
CA MET A 122 -14.44 7.82 -9.69
C MET A 122 -15.25 7.07 -10.75
N PRO A 123 -14.63 6.14 -11.50
CA PRO A 123 -15.35 5.19 -12.33
C PRO A 123 -16.32 4.34 -11.52
N ASP A 124 -17.45 3.90 -12.16
CA ASP A 124 -18.47 3.07 -11.49
C ASP A 124 -17.90 1.81 -10.86
N ALA A 125 -16.89 1.20 -11.47
CA ALA A 125 -16.22 0.02 -10.93
C ALA A 125 -15.52 0.24 -9.58
N GLY A 126 -15.21 1.50 -9.23
CA GLY A 126 -14.58 1.86 -7.96
C GLY A 126 -15.54 2.40 -6.91
N LEU A 127 -16.80 2.65 -7.27
CA LEU A 127 -17.76 3.25 -6.36
C LEU A 127 -18.09 2.33 -5.19
N GLN A 128 -18.03 2.88 -3.98
CA GLN A 128 -18.35 2.19 -2.73
C GLN A 128 -17.53 0.93 -2.45
N GLU A 129 -16.37 0.80 -3.09
CA GLU A 129 -15.47 -0.33 -2.92
C GLU A 129 -14.29 0.03 -2.01
N VAL A 130 -13.98 -0.88 -1.08
CA VAL A 130 -12.76 -0.82 -0.26
C VAL A 130 -11.93 -2.06 -0.58
N PRO A 131 -10.79 -1.91 -1.26
CA PRO A 131 -9.94 -3.04 -1.60
C PRO A 131 -9.27 -3.60 -0.33
N LEU A 132 -9.35 -4.91 -0.14
CA LEU A 132 -8.66 -5.63 0.94
C LEU A 132 -7.44 -6.40 0.44
N ILE A 133 -7.46 -6.83 -0.82
CA ILE A 133 -6.34 -7.49 -1.48
C ILE A 133 -6.25 -6.96 -2.89
N ARG A 134 -5.08 -6.43 -3.24
CA ARG A 134 -4.81 -5.89 -4.57
C ARG A 134 -3.66 -6.64 -5.27
N LEU A 135 -3.64 -6.58 -6.60
CA LEU A 135 -2.60 -7.20 -7.41
C LEU A 135 -1.21 -6.66 -7.06
N TYR A 136 -1.09 -5.37 -6.77
CA TYR A 136 0.18 -4.74 -6.37
C TYR A 136 0.82 -5.47 -5.18
N GLU A 137 0.04 -5.90 -4.21
CA GLU A 137 0.54 -6.68 -3.07
C GLU A 137 1.14 -8.02 -3.51
N MET A 138 0.53 -8.68 -4.48
CA MET A 138 1.07 -9.95 -5.00
C MET A 138 2.43 -9.75 -5.67
N TYR A 139 2.62 -8.64 -6.39
CA TYR A 139 3.94 -8.28 -6.91
C TYR A 139 4.96 -8.07 -5.78
N LEU A 140 4.61 -7.30 -4.75
CA LEU A 140 5.51 -7.07 -3.62
C LEU A 140 5.88 -8.38 -2.90
N ILE A 141 4.91 -9.29 -2.69
CA ILE A 141 5.17 -10.62 -2.11
C ILE A 141 6.12 -11.43 -3.00
N ALA A 142 5.89 -11.46 -4.31
CA ALA A 142 6.73 -12.22 -5.24
C ALA A 142 8.17 -11.66 -5.27
N ILE A 143 8.32 -10.34 -5.30
CA ILE A 143 9.62 -9.66 -5.27
C ILE A 143 10.35 -9.93 -3.94
N GLU A 144 9.67 -9.76 -2.81
CA GLU A 144 10.25 -9.96 -1.49
C GLU A 144 10.75 -11.41 -1.29
N CYS A 145 9.98 -12.38 -1.77
CA CYS A 145 10.22 -13.80 -1.55
C CYS A 145 11.17 -14.46 -2.56
N THR A 146 11.78 -13.67 -3.45
CA THR A 146 12.70 -14.16 -4.48
C THR A 146 14.03 -13.39 -4.41
N ASP A 147 15.16 -14.11 -4.31
CA ASP A 147 16.49 -13.50 -4.28
C ASP A 147 17.25 -13.62 -5.63
N GLN A 148 16.64 -14.23 -6.63
CA GLN A 148 17.17 -14.32 -7.98
C GLN A 148 16.78 -13.08 -8.78
N GLU A 149 17.77 -12.24 -9.14
CA GLU A 149 17.55 -11.00 -9.87
C GLU A 149 16.75 -11.20 -11.16
N ALA A 150 17.09 -12.20 -11.94
CA ALA A 150 16.39 -12.53 -13.18
C ALA A 150 14.88 -12.80 -13.00
N LYS A 151 14.43 -13.12 -11.78
CA LYS A 151 13.03 -13.37 -11.47
C LYS A 151 12.31 -12.13 -10.90
N TYR A 152 12.97 -11.38 -10.00
CA TYR A 152 12.30 -10.25 -9.38
C TYR A 152 12.41 -8.96 -10.20
N LYS A 153 13.52 -8.77 -10.95
CA LYS A 153 13.73 -7.52 -11.70
C LYS A 153 12.62 -7.21 -12.71
N PRO A 154 12.11 -8.16 -13.50
CA PRO A 154 10.97 -7.90 -14.39
C PRO A 154 9.71 -7.43 -13.62
N LEU A 155 9.44 -8.00 -12.45
CA LEU A 155 8.29 -7.61 -11.62
C LEU A 155 8.46 -6.18 -11.05
N VAL A 156 9.69 -5.84 -10.65
CA VAL A 156 10.02 -4.48 -10.23
C VAL A 156 9.81 -3.49 -11.37
N ASP A 157 10.25 -3.83 -12.58
CA ASP A 157 10.12 -2.96 -13.75
C ASP A 157 8.64 -2.71 -14.10
N GLU A 158 7.77 -3.72 -13.96
CA GLU A 158 6.33 -3.55 -14.14
C GLU A 158 5.74 -2.57 -13.09
N LEU A 159 6.15 -2.65 -11.83
CA LEU A 159 5.71 -1.71 -10.79
C LEU A 159 6.21 -0.28 -11.05
N VAL A 160 7.48 -0.14 -11.44
CA VAL A 160 8.10 1.14 -11.78
C VAL A 160 7.31 1.83 -12.90
N VAL A 161 7.00 1.11 -13.96
CA VAL A 161 6.20 1.63 -15.09
C VAL A 161 4.78 1.98 -14.64
N ALA A 162 4.13 1.10 -13.88
CA ALA A 162 2.73 1.29 -13.46
C ALA A 162 2.52 2.52 -12.57
N ARG A 163 3.50 2.88 -11.76
CA ARG A 163 3.46 4.05 -10.86
C ARG A 163 4.30 5.24 -11.34
N ASN A 164 5.00 5.09 -12.47
CA ASN A 164 5.94 6.06 -13.01
C ASN A 164 7.01 6.49 -11.97
N ILE A 165 7.54 5.50 -11.27
CA ILE A 165 8.60 5.69 -10.28
C ILE A 165 9.90 6.01 -11.01
N SER A 166 10.72 6.89 -10.47
CA SER A 166 12.08 7.15 -10.98
C SER A 166 12.91 5.87 -11.00
N VAL A 167 13.94 5.85 -11.86
CA VAL A 167 14.84 4.70 -11.96
C VAL A 167 15.44 4.36 -10.61
N ILE A 168 15.28 3.10 -10.20
CA ILE A 168 15.75 2.58 -8.93
C ILE A 168 16.84 1.53 -9.12
N ASN A 169 17.71 1.41 -8.13
CA ASN A 169 18.71 0.36 -8.06
C ASN A 169 18.21 -0.76 -7.13
N VAL A 170 18.04 -1.96 -7.67
CA VAL A 170 17.65 -3.18 -6.94
C VAL A 170 18.63 -4.33 -7.20
N ALA A 171 19.88 -4.02 -7.57
CA ALA A 171 20.89 -5.02 -7.96
C ALA A 171 21.33 -5.95 -6.82
N THR A 172 21.02 -5.62 -5.57
CA THR A 172 21.30 -6.51 -4.42
C THR A 172 20.01 -6.85 -3.68
N VAL A 173 20.06 -7.96 -2.91
CA VAL A 173 18.93 -8.39 -2.08
C VAL A 173 18.53 -7.32 -1.07
N ASP A 174 19.49 -6.61 -0.49
CA ASP A 174 19.23 -5.53 0.48
C ASP A 174 18.53 -4.34 -0.18
N LEU A 175 19.01 -3.91 -1.35
CA LEU A 175 18.35 -2.83 -2.11
C LEU A 175 16.95 -3.21 -2.56
N LYS A 176 16.75 -4.45 -3.03
CA LYS A 176 15.44 -5.01 -3.35
C LYS A 176 14.51 -4.99 -2.12
N ASN A 177 14.99 -5.43 -0.97
CA ASN A 177 14.19 -5.46 0.27
C ASN A 177 13.86 -4.05 0.77
N ALA A 178 14.78 -3.09 0.62
CA ALA A 178 14.54 -1.68 0.92
C ALA A 178 13.46 -1.10 -0.02
N PHE A 179 13.53 -1.38 -1.31
CA PHE A 179 12.49 -1.00 -2.28
C PHE A 179 11.12 -1.55 -1.88
N VAL A 180 11.02 -2.85 -1.59
CA VAL A 180 9.75 -3.48 -1.17
C VAL A 180 9.20 -2.80 0.09
N ALA A 181 10.04 -2.52 1.08
CA ALA A 181 9.60 -1.85 2.31
C ALA A 181 9.02 -0.46 2.04
N LYS A 182 9.68 0.32 1.19
CA LYS A 182 9.20 1.64 0.78
C LYS A 182 7.92 1.56 -0.05
N GLU A 183 7.82 0.60 -0.95
CA GLU A 183 6.62 0.44 -1.76
C GLU A 183 5.40 0.02 -0.93
N TYR A 184 5.55 -0.82 0.10
CA TYR A 184 4.48 -1.07 1.06
C TYR A 184 4.01 0.22 1.74
N GLN A 185 4.94 1.08 2.15
CA GLN A 185 4.62 2.35 2.79
C GLN A 185 3.87 3.30 1.84
N LYS A 186 4.34 3.44 0.60
CA LYS A 186 3.73 4.31 -0.42
C LYS A 186 2.34 3.82 -0.84
N GLU A 187 2.25 2.53 -1.15
CA GLU A 187 1.05 1.94 -1.75
C GLU A 187 -0.08 1.72 -0.75
N PHE A 188 0.24 1.30 0.47
CA PHE A 188 -0.74 0.94 1.48
C PHE A 188 -0.90 1.98 2.59
N TYR A 189 -0.51 3.23 2.31
CA TYR A 189 -0.75 4.32 3.25
C TYR A 189 -2.24 4.46 3.57
N GLY A 190 -2.56 4.52 4.85
CA GLY A 190 -3.95 4.59 5.34
C GLY A 190 -4.71 3.27 5.35
N GLU A 191 -4.07 2.13 5.01
CA GLU A 191 -4.70 0.80 4.97
C GLU A 191 -4.29 -0.13 6.14
N GLY A 192 -3.44 0.33 7.05
CA GLY A 192 -2.94 -0.46 8.19
C GLY A 192 -1.92 -1.55 7.84
N GLN A 193 -1.62 -1.78 6.57
CA GLN A 193 -0.72 -2.85 6.12
C GLN A 193 0.73 -2.64 6.57
N GLN A 194 1.16 -1.40 6.75
CA GLN A 194 2.50 -1.07 7.22
C GLN A 194 2.82 -1.70 8.58
N PHE A 195 1.85 -1.71 9.51
CA PHE A 195 2.02 -2.34 10.82
C PHE A 195 2.34 -3.84 10.69
N PHE A 196 1.59 -4.57 9.85
CA PHE A 196 1.81 -6.00 9.65
C PHE A 196 3.16 -6.28 8.98
N GLN A 197 3.56 -5.46 8.03
CA GLN A 197 4.85 -5.60 7.36
C GLN A 197 6.00 -5.40 8.34
N THR A 198 6.02 -4.30 9.08
CA THR A 198 7.09 -3.98 10.04
C THR A 198 7.17 -5.01 11.16
N LYS A 199 6.02 -5.46 11.69
CA LYS A 199 5.97 -6.54 12.69
C LYS A 199 6.56 -7.85 12.15
N ARG A 200 6.19 -8.27 10.94
CA ARG A 200 6.69 -9.49 10.32
C ARG A 200 8.21 -9.43 10.05
N ARG A 201 8.72 -8.27 9.68
CA ARG A 201 10.15 -8.06 9.41
C ARG A 201 10.96 -7.89 10.69
N GLY A 202 10.33 -7.59 11.82
CA GLY A 202 11.00 -7.25 13.05
C GLY A 202 11.72 -5.90 13.01
N ASP A 203 11.22 -4.97 12.17
CA ASP A 203 11.80 -3.63 12.06
C ASP A 203 11.64 -2.91 13.40
N LYS A 204 12.72 -2.30 13.92
CA LYS A 204 12.73 -1.64 15.23
C LYS A 204 12.27 -0.19 15.18
N THR A 205 12.26 0.40 14.00
CA THR A 205 11.89 1.80 13.80
C THR A 205 10.68 1.89 12.88
N ILE A 206 9.75 2.75 13.23
CA ILE A 206 8.61 3.12 12.39
C ILE A 206 8.76 4.60 12.06
N LEU A 207 8.47 4.97 10.82
CA LEU A 207 8.53 6.36 10.37
C LEU A 207 7.65 7.25 11.27
N TRP A 208 8.22 8.35 11.75
CA TRP A 208 7.59 9.38 12.60
C TRP A 208 7.14 8.92 13.98
N THR A 209 7.69 7.83 14.51
CA THR A 209 7.39 7.38 15.86
C THR A 209 8.64 6.82 16.52
N ASP A 210 8.77 7.06 17.82
CA ASP A 210 9.82 6.50 18.67
C ASP A 210 9.40 5.15 19.28
N ILE A 211 8.26 4.61 18.86
CA ILE A 211 7.77 3.33 19.39
C ILE A 211 8.53 2.19 18.72
N GLU A 212 9.38 1.52 19.46
CA GLU A 212 10.12 0.33 19.02
C GLU A 212 9.34 -0.98 19.18
N VAL A 213 8.13 -0.95 19.73
CA VAL A 213 7.46 -2.14 20.23
C VAL A 213 6.18 -2.43 19.46
N TYR A 214 6.15 -3.59 18.77
CA TYR A 214 4.97 -4.15 18.11
C TYR A 214 4.14 -5.07 19.02
N VAL A 215 4.45 -5.13 20.30
CA VAL A 215 3.69 -5.87 21.29
C VAL A 215 2.78 -4.87 21.99
N LEU A 216 1.48 -5.00 21.77
CA LEU A 216 0.52 -4.19 22.47
C LEU A 216 0.56 -4.56 23.95
N PRO A 217 0.63 -3.57 24.88
CA PRO A 217 0.58 -3.85 26.30
C PRO A 217 -0.76 -4.50 26.66
N LEU A 218 -0.72 -5.42 27.61
CA LEU A 218 -1.95 -5.98 28.16
C LEU A 218 -2.79 -4.87 28.80
N PRO A 219 -4.10 -4.87 28.60
CA PRO A 219 -4.99 -3.93 29.26
C PRO A 219 -4.78 -3.95 30.78
N LYS A 220 -4.75 -2.78 31.42
CA LYS A 220 -4.56 -2.69 32.87
C LYS A 220 -5.60 -3.49 33.68
N SER A 221 -6.78 -3.75 33.11
CA SER A 221 -7.81 -4.60 33.67
C SER A 221 -7.41 -6.08 33.74
N GLU A 222 -6.50 -6.54 32.88
CA GLU A 222 -6.05 -7.94 32.83
C GLU A 222 -4.80 -8.20 33.63
N ILE A 223 -4.04 -7.15 34.00
CA ILE A 223 -2.83 -7.26 34.85
C ILE A 223 -3.19 -7.56 36.32
N LYS A 224 -4.46 -7.45 36.70
CA LYS A 224 -4.92 -7.62 38.09
C LYS A 224 -5.22 -9.07 38.47
N PHE A 225 -4.94 -10.04 37.63
CA PHE A 225 -5.22 -11.47 37.86
C PHE A 225 -3.98 -12.33 38.11
N GLU A 226 -2.83 -11.72 38.47
CA GLU A 226 -1.67 -12.42 38.98
C GLU A 226 -1.63 -12.38 40.53
#